data_ec30fe35e5156a65979ad31985f1db55
#
_entry.id   ec30fe35e5156a65979ad31985f1db55
#
_cell.length_a   1.000
_cell.length_b   1.000
_cell.length_c   1.000
_cell.angle_alpha   90.00
_cell.angle_beta   90.00
_cell.angle_gamma   90.00
#
_symmetry.space_group_name_H-M   'P 1'
#
loop_
_entity.id
_entity.type
_entity.pdbx_description
1 polymer ?
#
loop_
_entity_poly.entity_id
_entity_poly.type
_entity_poly.pdbx_seq_one_letter_code
_entity_poly.pdbx_strand_id
1 'polypeptide(L)'
;MAAKNAVVRSLPSVETLGSCSVICSDKTGTLTTNQMSVNKIVYLNEKGSDLTELDVEGTTFAPKGAVRMNGTVVENLPSTSDTVRQMTEVAALCNDAHLAYDERTAAFSSVGEPTEGALRVLVEKLGPCAPAGTHPDDCVHFASAKYEKQLPRLATFEFSRDRKSMSVLVQSGKQKKLLIKGAPESIIDRCSHTLIGAAGKRVPLTEKLSDLLLKEVVEYGNRGLRVIALASIDDVSKSPLLSAKSTEQYAQLEQNMTFLGLVGMLD
;
A
#
# COMPACT_ATOMS: atom_id res chain seq x y z
N MET A 1 15.11 15.86 32.54
CA MET A 1 14.31 16.01 31.31
C MET A 1 15.17 15.82 30.05
N ALA A 2 16.29 16.51 29.88
CA ALA A 2 17.18 16.30 28.71
C ALA A 2 17.61 14.83 28.52
N ALA A 3 17.89 14.10 29.60
CA ALA A 3 18.20 12.65 29.53
C ALA A 3 17.01 11.77 29.08
N LYS A 4 15.81 12.34 28.93
CA LYS A 4 14.59 11.70 28.41
C LYS A 4 14.13 12.34 27.10
N ASN A 5 15.05 12.96 26.35
CA ASN A 5 14.82 13.64 25.07
C ASN A 5 13.73 14.75 25.12
N ALA A 6 13.49 15.32 26.30
CA ALA A 6 12.54 16.41 26.49
C ALA A 6 13.29 17.76 26.48
N VAL A 7 12.94 18.62 25.52
CA VAL A 7 13.46 20.00 25.44
C VAL A 7 12.56 20.92 26.23
N VAL A 8 13.07 21.47 27.34
CA VAL A 8 12.36 22.45 28.15
C VAL A 8 12.78 23.86 27.73
N ARG A 9 11.82 24.65 27.22
CA ARG A 9 12.06 26.05 26.80
C ARG A 9 11.66 27.06 27.87
N SER A 10 10.79 26.67 28.80
CA SER A 10 10.28 27.52 29.88
C SER A 10 10.04 26.69 31.13
N LEU A 11 10.63 27.10 32.26
CA LEU A 11 10.44 26.46 33.55
C LEU A 11 8.98 26.47 34.04
N PRO A 12 8.22 27.59 33.92
CA PRO A 12 6.79 27.62 34.29
C PRO A 12 5.95 26.58 33.53
N SER A 13 6.32 26.25 32.28
CA SER A 13 5.61 25.22 31.52
C SER A 13 5.72 23.82 32.13
N VAL A 14 6.82 23.53 32.84
CA VAL A 14 7.01 22.25 33.55
C VAL A 14 6.10 22.16 34.77
N GLU A 15 5.97 23.24 35.52
CA GLU A 15 5.09 23.31 36.69
C GLU A 15 3.62 23.19 36.24
N THR A 16 3.23 23.91 35.19
CA THR A 16 1.89 23.82 34.61
C THR A 16 1.58 22.40 34.14
N LEU A 17 2.51 21.75 33.45
CA LEU A 17 2.34 20.36 33.00
C LEU A 17 2.21 19.40 34.20
N GLY A 18 2.99 19.63 35.28
CA GLY A 18 2.95 18.82 36.50
C GLY A 18 1.65 18.97 37.28
N SER A 19 0.92 20.06 37.11
CA SER A 19 -0.36 20.33 37.73
C SER A 19 -1.58 19.93 36.89
N CYS A 20 -1.38 19.54 35.64
CA CYS A 20 -2.46 19.09 34.77
C CYS A 20 -3.02 17.73 35.23
N SER A 21 -4.34 17.66 35.38
CA SER A 21 -5.05 16.40 35.61
C SER A 21 -5.46 15.67 34.35
N VAL A 22 -5.51 16.36 33.23
CA VAL A 22 -5.87 15.81 31.92
C VAL A 22 -4.96 16.42 30.84
N ILE A 23 -4.42 15.58 29.99
CA ILE A 23 -3.64 15.98 28.81
C ILE A 23 -4.37 15.49 27.55
N CYS A 24 -4.78 16.42 26.70
CA CYS A 24 -5.34 16.12 25.38
C CYS A 24 -4.22 16.29 24.35
N SER A 25 -3.96 15.25 23.56
CA SER A 25 -2.96 15.28 22.50
C SER A 25 -3.57 14.84 21.18
N ASP A 26 -3.21 15.53 20.10
CA ASP A 26 -3.44 14.99 18.77
C ASP A 26 -2.54 13.77 18.54
N LYS A 27 -3.06 12.77 17.79
CA LYS A 27 -2.31 11.57 17.50
C LYS A 27 -1.27 11.85 16.41
N THR A 28 -1.73 12.35 15.27
CA THR A 28 -0.94 12.42 14.04
C THR A 28 0.05 13.59 14.07
N GLY A 29 1.34 13.30 13.89
CA GLY A 29 2.41 14.30 13.92
C GLY A 29 2.75 14.84 15.30
N THR A 30 2.07 14.37 16.37
CA THR A 30 2.35 14.73 17.77
C THR A 30 2.78 13.51 18.58
N LEU A 31 1.98 12.46 18.61
CA LEU A 31 2.33 11.17 19.21
C LEU A 31 3.01 10.23 18.22
N THR A 32 2.75 10.42 16.94
CA THR A 32 3.41 9.69 15.82
C THR A 32 4.26 10.66 15.00
N THR A 33 5.16 10.10 14.20
CA THR A 33 6.05 10.86 13.30
C THR A 33 5.35 11.23 11.99
N ASN A 34 4.08 10.88 11.81
CA ASN A 34 3.33 10.99 10.55
C ASN A 34 4.03 10.25 9.38
N GLN A 35 4.77 9.21 9.73
CA GLN A 35 5.46 8.34 8.77
C GLN A 35 4.75 7.00 8.71
N MET A 36 3.86 6.84 7.76
CA MET A 36 3.23 5.54 7.52
C MET A 36 4.24 4.56 6.93
N SER A 37 4.18 3.32 7.38
CA SER A 37 5.00 2.23 6.85
C SER A 37 4.16 0.99 6.62
N VAL A 38 4.45 0.24 5.54
CA VAL A 38 3.86 -1.08 5.35
C VAL A 38 4.53 -2.05 6.31
N ASN A 39 3.70 -2.74 7.09
CA ASN A 39 4.12 -3.75 8.06
C ASN A 39 3.79 -5.18 7.60
N LYS A 40 2.66 -5.34 6.88
CA LYS A 40 2.16 -6.63 6.42
C LYS A 40 1.71 -6.58 4.96
N ILE A 41 1.98 -7.67 4.23
CA ILE A 41 1.34 -8.00 2.97
C ILE A 41 0.64 -9.33 3.15
N VAL A 42 -0.60 -9.43 2.70
CA VAL A 42 -1.44 -10.60 2.96
C VAL A 42 -2.21 -10.99 1.70
N TYR A 43 -2.18 -12.26 1.35
CA TYR A 43 -2.95 -12.81 0.24
C TYR A 43 -3.38 -14.25 0.54
N LEU A 44 -4.32 -14.79 -0.23
CA LEU A 44 -4.82 -16.15 -0.03
C LEU A 44 -3.75 -17.18 -0.37
N ASN A 45 -3.62 -18.21 0.48
CA ASN A 45 -2.66 -19.29 0.28
C ASN A 45 -3.01 -20.18 -0.94
N GLU A 46 -2.15 -21.15 -1.26
CA GLU A 46 -2.31 -22.05 -2.41
C GLU A 46 -3.64 -22.84 -2.40
N LYS A 47 -4.18 -23.11 -1.22
CA LYS A 47 -5.44 -23.86 -1.06
C LYS A 47 -6.67 -22.95 -1.09
N GLY A 48 -6.49 -21.63 -1.00
CA GLY A 48 -7.59 -20.67 -0.86
C GLY A 48 -8.39 -20.85 0.44
N SER A 49 -7.80 -21.44 1.48
CA SER A 49 -8.48 -21.73 2.75
C SER A 49 -7.94 -20.95 3.92
N ASP A 50 -6.83 -20.25 3.73
CA ASP A 50 -6.10 -19.51 4.74
C ASP A 50 -5.27 -18.41 4.07
N LEU A 51 -4.59 -17.59 4.86
CA LEU A 51 -3.80 -16.46 4.39
C LEU A 51 -2.30 -16.77 4.43
N THR A 52 -1.59 -16.24 3.46
CA THR A 52 -0.13 -16.10 3.47
C THR A 52 0.20 -14.69 3.89
N GLU A 53 0.98 -14.54 4.96
CA GLU A 53 1.45 -13.27 5.48
C GLU A 53 2.93 -13.08 5.20
N LEU A 54 3.28 -11.86 4.81
CA LEU A 54 4.65 -11.38 4.69
C LEU A 54 4.85 -10.23 5.66
N ASP A 55 5.87 -10.32 6.48
CA ASP A 55 6.32 -9.24 7.36
C ASP A 55 7.26 -8.30 6.59
N VAL A 56 7.01 -6.99 6.68
CA VAL A 56 7.84 -5.98 6.05
C VAL A 56 8.55 -5.16 7.12
N GLU A 57 9.87 -5.23 7.15
CA GLU A 57 10.70 -4.48 8.10
C GLU A 57 10.84 -3.01 7.71
N GLY A 58 11.01 -2.15 8.73
CA GLY A 58 11.26 -0.71 8.59
C GLY A 58 10.01 0.13 8.82
N THR A 59 10.23 1.26 9.49
CA THR A 59 9.16 2.17 9.98
C THR A 59 9.28 3.58 9.41
N THR A 60 10.17 3.79 8.43
CA THR A 60 10.45 5.08 7.82
C THR A 60 10.26 5.02 6.30
N PHE A 61 10.35 6.17 5.64
CA PHE A 61 10.33 6.24 4.17
C PHE A 61 11.63 5.77 3.50
N ALA A 62 12.62 5.29 4.26
CA ALA A 62 13.80 4.67 3.70
C ALA A 62 13.43 3.33 3.03
N PRO A 63 13.80 3.08 1.77
CA PRO A 63 13.52 1.82 1.08
C PRO A 63 14.49 0.71 1.52
N LYS A 64 14.66 0.58 2.83
CA LYS A 64 15.56 -0.38 3.49
C LYS A 64 14.75 -1.27 4.43
N GLY A 65 15.14 -2.54 4.53
CA GLY A 65 14.50 -3.53 5.39
C GLY A 65 14.11 -4.77 4.59
N ALA A 66 14.14 -5.91 5.26
CA ALA A 66 13.84 -7.21 4.65
C ALA A 66 12.32 -7.44 4.59
N VAL A 67 11.91 -8.26 3.62
CA VAL A 67 10.59 -8.88 3.61
C VAL A 67 10.75 -10.32 4.06
N ARG A 68 9.90 -10.77 4.98
CA ARG A 68 10.00 -12.13 5.56
C ARG A 68 8.70 -12.90 5.38
N MET A 69 8.83 -14.16 5.11
CA MET A 69 7.76 -15.14 5.14
C MET A 69 8.09 -16.20 6.19
N ASN A 70 7.24 -16.34 7.21
CA ASN A 70 7.48 -17.27 8.33
C ASN A 70 8.88 -17.08 8.97
N GLY A 71 9.31 -15.81 9.15
CA GLY A 71 10.61 -15.47 9.73
C GLY A 71 11.80 -15.57 8.77
N THR A 72 11.66 -16.18 7.59
CA THR A 72 12.72 -16.31 6.58
C THR A 72 12.69 -15.12 5.63
N VAL A 73 13.86 -14.50 5.38
CA VAL A 73 13.98 -13.43 4.38
C VAL A 73 13.68 -13.97 2.99
N VAL A 74 12.84 -13.26 2.26
CA VAL A 74 12.48 -13.58 0.89
C VAL A 74 12.82 -12.40 -0.01
N GLU A 75 13.52 -12.69 -1.10
CA GLU A 75 13.98 -11.69 -2.05
C GLU A 75 13.31 -11.88 -3.42
N ASN A 76 13.24 -10.80 -4.20
CA ASN A 76 12.70 -10.81 -5.56
C ASN A 76 11.29 -11.44 -5.68
N LEU A 77 10.46 -11.28 -4.67
CA LEU A 77 9.10 -11.85 -4.62
C LEU A 77 8.25 -11.57 -5.86
N PRO A 78 8.26 -10.38 -6.49
CA PRO A 78 7.52 -10.14 -7.72
C PRO A 78 7.99 -11.00 -8.91
N SER A 79 9.20 -11.55 -8.85
CA SER A 79 9.71 -12.45 -9.89
C SER A 79 9.33 -13.92 -9.66
N THR A 80 9.02 -14.29 -8.41
CA THR A 80 8.70 -15.67 -8.00
C THR A 80 7.22 -15.86 -7.65
N SER A 81 6.49 -14.76 -7.42
CA SER A 81 5.08 -14.76 -7.08
C SER A 81 4.29 -13.81 -7.98
N ASP A 82 3.42 -14.37 -8.82
CA ASP A 82 2.54 -13.58 -9.69
C ASP A 82 1.54 -12.74 -8.88
N THR A 83 1.04 -13.26 -7.78
CA THR A 83 0.16 -12.52 -6.86
C THR A 83 0.87 -11.30 -6.30
N VAL A 84 2.09 -11.46 -5.76
CA VAL A 84 2.87 -10.33 -5.21
C VAL A 84 3.26 -9.35 -6.32
N ARG A 85 3.60 -9.84 -7.52
CA ARG A 85 3.88 -8.99 -8.68
C ARG A 85 2.69 -8.08 -9.02
N GLN A 86 1.48 -8.64 -9.11
CA GLN A 86 0.27 -7.86 -9.39
C GLN A 86 -0.05 -6.88 -8.25
N MET A 87 0.13 -7.26 -7.00
CA MET A 87 0.01 -6.35 -5.85
C MET A 87 1.01 -5.19 -5.95
N THR A 88 2.26 -5.48 -6.35
CA THR A 88 3.30 -4.47 -6.54
C THR A 88 2.99 -3.52 -7.70
N GLU A 89 2.40 -4.02 -8.81
CA GLU A 89 1.91 -3.19 -9.91
C GLU A 89 0.88 -2.15 -9.42
N VAL A 90 -0.09 -2.59 -8.60
CA VAL A 90 -1.09 -1.67 -8.02
C VAL A 90 -0.42 -0.65 -7.10
N ALA A 91 0.46 -1.10 -6.20
CA ALA A 91 1.17 -0.24 -5.26
C ALA A 91 2.05 0.81 -5.95
N ALA A 92 2.68 0.44 -7.09
CA ALA A 92 3.52 1.32 -7.89
C ALA A 92 2.73 2.33 -8.72
N LEU A 93 1.69 1.89 -9.40
CA LEU A 93 1.04 2.66 -10.46
C LEU A 93 -0.23 3.38 -10.00
N CYS A 94 -1.01 2.78 -9.09
CA CYS A 94 -2.15 3.44 -8.44
C CYS A 94 -1.64 4.29 -7.26
N ASN A 95 -0.79 5.30 -7.56
CA ASN A 95 -0.02 6.02 -6.56
C ASN A 95 0.48 7.34 -7.14
N ASP A 96 0.29 8.45 -6.44
CA ASP A 96 0.71 9.78 -6.84
C ASP A 96 1.82 10.35 -5.93
N ALA A 97 2.23 9.60 -4.88
CA ALA A 97 3.33 10.01 -4.02
C ALA A 97 4.69 9.77 -4.66
N HIS A 98 5.66 10.59 -4.26
CA HIS A 98 7.06 10.47 -4.63
C HIS A 98 7.93 10.42 -3.38
N LEU A 99 9.00 9.64 -3.45
CA LEU A 99 10.03 9.63 -2.41
C LEU A 99 11.13 10.61 -2.80
N ALA A 100 11.74 11.24 -1.81
CA ALA A 100 12.87 12.14 -1.99
C ALA A 100 13.93 11.87 -0.92
N TYR A 101 15.19 12.09 -1.26
CA TYR A 101 16.31 12.00 -0.34
C TYR A 101 16.92 13.38 -0.12
N ASP A 102 17.03 13.79 1.15
CA ASP A 102 17.70 15.05 1.52
C ASP A 102 19.16 14.75 1.94
N GLU A 103 20.12 15.17 1.13
CA GLU A 103 21.55 14.99 1.38
C GLU A 103 22.03 15.62 2.68
N ARG A 104 21.44 16.77 3.08
CA ARG A 104 21.88 17.50 4.28
C ARG A 104 21.52 16.75 5.56
N THR A 105 20.38 16.10 5.58
CA THR A 105 19.87 15.37 6.74
C THR A 105 20.10 13.88 6.63
N ALA A 106 20.55 13.40 5.47
CA ALA A 106 20.65 11.99 5.10
C ALA A 106 19.34 11.21 5.34
N ALA A 107 18.20 11.89 5.14
CA ALA A 107 16.87 11.37 5.45
C ALA A 107 16.02 11.21 4.18
N PHE A 108 15.17 10.17 4.19
CA PHE A 108 14.16 9.96 3.18
C PHE A 108 12.83 10.57 3.62
N SER A 109 12.14 11.19 2.70
CA SER A 109 10.83 11.79 2.89
C SER A 109 9.86 11.36 1.79
N SER A 110 8.58 11.55 2.02
CA SER A 110 7.53 11.35 1.02
C SER A 110 6.82 12.66 0.73
N VAL A 111 6.61 12.93 -0.55
CA VAL A 111 5.76 14.03 -1.04
C VAL A 111 4.46 13.41 -1.55
N GLY A 112 3.33 13.85 -1.02
CA GLY A 112 2.01 13.28 -1.27
C GLY A 112 1.40 12.65 -0.01
N GLU A 113 0.36 11.86 -0.19
CA GLU A 113 -0.34 11.19 0.91
C GLU A 113 0.58 10.15 1.60
N PRO A 114 0.68 10.15 2.95
CA PRO A 114 1.58 9.24 3.67
C PRO A 114 1.33 7.76 3.37
N THR A 115 0.08 7.38 3.17
CA THR A 115 -0.34 6.03 2.79
C THR A 115 0.24 5.62 1.44
N GLU A 116 0.27 6.53 0.48
CA GLU A 116 0.84 6.30 -0.84
C GLU A 116 2.37 6.25 -0.78
N GLY A 117 2.98 7.11 0.05
CA GLY A 117 4.41 7.07 0.33
C GLY A 117 4.85 5.72 0.88
N ALA A 118 4.09 5.15 1.83
CA ALA A 118 4.36 3.81 2.37
C ALA A 118 4.30 2.71 1.29
N LEU A 119 3.34 2.81 0.35
CA LEU A 119 3.26 1.89 -0.80
C LEU A 119 4.45 2.05 -1.76
N ARG A 120 4.93 3.29 -2.00
CA ARG A 120 6.16 3.51 -2.78
C ARG A 120 7.37 2.85 -2.15
N VAL A 121 7.56 3.03 -0.84
CA VAL A 121 8.64 2.34 -0.09
C VAL A 121 8.53 0.82 -0.25
N LEU A 122 7.31 0.27 -0.16
CA LEU A 122 7.08 -1.16 -0.36
C LEU A 122 7.54 -1.63 -1.75
N VAL A 123 7.20 -0.87 -2.81
CA VAL A 123 7.60 -1.19 -4.19
C VAL A 123 9.12 -1.28 -4.32
N GLU A 124 9.85 -0.32 -3.73
CA GLU A 124 11.32 -0.32 -3.77
C GLU A 124 11.94 -1.46 -2.95
N LYS A 125 11.28 -1.91 -1.86
CA LYS A 125 11.73 -3.08 -1.08
C LYS A 125 11.45 -4.42 -1.76
N LEU A 126 10.35 -4.53 -2.51
CA LEU A 126 9.95 -5.76 -3.22
C LEU A 126 10.62 -5.89 -4.59
N GLY A 127 10.94 -4.77 -5.21
CA GLY A 127 11.49 -4.71 -6.55
C GLY A 127 12.98 -5.04 -6.63
N PRO A 128 13.57 -4.96 -7.82
CA PRO A 128 15.00 -5.13 -7.97
C PRO A 128 15.75 -4.01 -7.25
N CYS A 129 16.80 -4.38 -6.55
CA CYS A 129 17.71 -3.41 -5.94
C CYS A 129 18.44 -2.60 -7.01
N ALA A 130 18.62 -1.31 -6.75
CA ALA A 130 19.49 -0.49 -7.57
C ALA A 130 20.95 -1.00 -7.51
N PRO A 131 21.75 -0.84 -8.58
CA PRO A 131 23.16 -1.24 -8.59
C PRO A 131 23.94 -0.60 -7.44
N ALA A 132 24.98 -1.29 -6.98
CA ALA A 132 25.86 -0.75 -5.95
C ALA A 132 26.50 0.57 -6.42
N GLY A 133 26.47 1.60 -5.54
CA GLY A 133 26.97 2.94 -5.87
C GLY A 133 25.97 3.86 -6.54
N THR A 134 24.74 3.44 -6.77
CA THR A 134 23.66 4.32 -7.24
C THR A 134 23.36 5.38 -6.16
N HIS A 135 23.17 6.62 -6.60
CA HIS A 135 22.82 7.71 -5.69
C HIS A 135 21.51 7.40 -4.95
N PRO A 136 21.38 7.73 -3.65
CA PRO A 136 20.17 7.43 -2.88
C PRO A 136 18.88 7.95 -3.51
N ASP A 137 18.91 9.12 -4.15
CA ASP A 137 17.76 9.71 -4.83
C ASP A 137 17.31 8.88 -6.06
N ASP A 138 18.24 8.29 -6.78
CA ASP A 138 17.94 7.37 -7.90
C ASP A 138 17.45 6.01 -7.39
N CYS A 139 17.90 5.59 -6.21
CA CYS A 139 17.48 4.33 -5.58
C CYS A 139 15.98 4.32 -5.22
N VAL A 140 15.43 5.47 -4.82
CA VAL A 140 14.02 5.56 -4.36
C VAL A 140 12.99 5.48 -5.50
N HIS A 141 13.45 5.45 -6.75
CA HIS A 141 12.59 5.35 -7.94
C HIS A 141 12.97 4.20 -8.86
N PHE A 142 13.92 3.36 -8.45
CA PHE A 142 14.51 2.35 -9.34
C PHE A 142 13.51 1.25 -9.71
N ALA A 143 12.82 0.69 -8.73
CA ALA A 143 11.84 -0.36 -8.97
C ALA A 143 10.54 0.19 -9.57
N SER A 144 10.03 1.31 -9.06
CA SER A 144 8.79 1.93 -9.54
C SER A 144 8.89 2.38 -11.00
N ALA A 145 10.02 2.97 -11.41
CA ALA A 145 10.26 3.38 -12.80
C ALA A 145 10.16 2.20 -13.79
N LYS A 146 10.52 0.98 -13.37
CA LYS A 146 10.36 -0.23 -14.19
C LYS A 146 8.89 -0.52 -14.47
N TYR A 147 8.02 -0.44 -13.44
CA TYR A 147 6.58 -0.67 -13.61
C TYR A 147 5.93 0.42 -14.46
N GLU A 148 6.30 1.69 -14.26
CA GLU A 148 5.82 2.82 -15.05
C GLU A 148 6.16 2.69 -16.54
N LYS A 149 7.36 2.18 -16.85
CA LYS A 149 7.78 1.90 -18.23
C LYS A 149 7.06 0.71 -18.85
N GLN A 150 6.78 -0.35 -18.07
CA GLN A 150 6.12 -1.56 -18.56
C GLN A 150 4.61 -1.39 -18.75
N LEU A 151 3.98 -0.60 -17.88
CA LEU A 151 2.53 -0.39 -17.83
C LEU A 151 2.24 1.12 -17.83
N PRO A 152 2.39 1.83 -18.97
CA PRO A 152 2.14 3.26 -19.03
C PRO A 152 0.73 3.62 -18.57
N ARG A 153 0.64 4.60 -17.67
CA ARG A 153 -0.60 5.12 -17.10
C ARG A 153 -1.34 5.98 -18.13
N LEU A 154 -2.58 5.65 -18.42
CA LEU A 154 -3.43 6.31 -19.40
C LEU A 154 -4.40 7.30 -18.77
N ALA A 155 -4.96 6.96 -17.61
CA ALA A 155 -5.90 7.79 -16.87
C ALA A 155 -5.87 7.48 -15.38
N THR A 156 -6.24 8.49 -14.58
CA THR A 156 -6.43 8.37 -13.14
C THR A 156 -7.89 8.64 -12.80
N PHE A 157 -8.45 7.78 -11.97
CA PHE A 157 -9.76 7.94 -11.37
C PHE A 157 -9.54 8.19 -9.87
N GLU A 158 -9.49 9.47 -9.53
CA GLU A 158 -9.14 9.97 -8.20
C GLU A 158 -9.97 9.33 -7.09
N PHE A 159 -9.41 9.30 -5.88
CA PHE A 159 -10.11 8.81 -4.70
C PHE A 159 -11.42 9.58 -4.48
N SER A 160 -12.51 8.86 -4.20
CA SER A 160 -13.75 9.47 -3.74
C SER A 160 -14.25 8.77 -2.48
N ARG A 161 -14.89 9.55 -1.60
CA ARG A 161 -15.44 9.03 -0.33
C ARG A 161 -16.58 8.02 -0.56
N ASP A 162 -17.34 8.19 -1.61
CA ASP A 162 -18.49 7.31 -1.95
C ASP A 162 -17.99 5.93 -2.40
N ARG A 163 -16.96 5.87 -3.26
CA ARG A 163 -16.32 4.64 -3.70
C ARG A 163 -15.37 4.04 -2.67
N LYS A 164 -14.77 4.88 -1.81
CA LYS A 164 -13.65 4.56 -0.92
C LYS A 164 -12.49 3.88 -1.65
N SER A 165 -12.28 4.23 -2.91
CA SER A 165 -11.23 3.68 -3.78
C SER A 165 -10.66 4.74 -4.72
N MET A 166 -9.45 4.48 -5.20
CA MET A 166 -8.76 5.12 -6.30
C MET A 166 -8.41 4.06 -7.31
N SER A 167 -8.45 4.40 -8.59
CA SER A 167 -7.99 3.48 -9.63
C SER A 167 -7.23 4.20 -10.74
N VAL A 168 -6.41 3.44 -11.47
CA VAL A 168 -5.67 3.92 -12.63
C VAL A 168 -5.84 2.97 -13.79
N LEU A 169 -6.00 3.54 -14.97
CA LEU A 169 -6.03 2.81 -16.23
C LEU A 169 -4.60 2.75 -16.78
N VAL A 170 -4.11 1.57 -17.08
CA VAL A 170 -2.77 1.35 -17.64
C VAL A 170 -2.84 0.58 -18.94
N GLN A 171 -1.82 0.78 -19.80
CA GLN A 171 -1.64 -0.01 -21.03
C GLN A 171 -0.85 -1.27 -20.69
N SER A 172 -1.41 -2.44 -20.97
CA SER A 172 -0.76 -3.75 -20.82
C SER A 172 -0.69 -4.45 -22.18
N GLY A 173 0.38 -4.24 -22.90
CA GLY A 173 0.49 -4.71 -24.28
C GLY A 173 -0.61 -4.14 -25.15
N LYS A 174 -1.49 -5.00 -25.72
CA LYS A 174 -2.65 -4.58 -26.53
C LYS A 174 -3.91 -4.33 -25.71
N GLN A 175 -3.93 -4.70 -24.43
CA GLN A 175 -5.07 -4.58 -23.55
C GLN A 175 -4.93 -3.38 -22.62
N LYS A 176 -6.04 -2.95 -22.04
CA LYS A 176 -6.08 -1.94 -20.97
C LYS A 176 -6.46 -2.62 -19.68
N LYS A 177 -5.66 -2.44 -18.65
CA LYS A 177 -5.85 -2.98 -17.31
C LYS A 177 -6.24 -1.87 -16.36
N LEU A 178 -7.17 -2.15 -15.44
CA LEU A 178 -7.51 -1.25 -14.35
C LEU A 178 -6.86 -1.77 -13.07
N LEU A 179 -6.15 -0.90 -12.38
CA LEU A 179 -5.50 -1.16 -11.10
C LEU A 179 -6.20 -0.34 -10.03
N ILE A 180 -6.63 -0.97 -8.94
CA ILE A 180 -7.49 -0.37 -7.94
C ILE A 180 -6.91 -0.59 -6.54
N LYS A 181 -6.98 0.44 -5.68
CA LYS A 181 -6.75 0.36 -4.25
C LYS A 181 -7.86 1.06 -3.48
N GLY A 182 -8.16 0.60 -2.28
CA GLY A 182 -9.20 1.23 -1.46
C GLY A 182 -9.47 0.54 -0.14
N ALA A 183 -10.56 0.96 0.50
CA ALA A 183 -11.02 0.34 1.74
C ALA A 183 -11.40 -1.12 1.50
N PRO A 184 -10.93 -2.06 2.34
CA PRO A 184 -11.11 -3.49 2.11
C PRO A 184 -12.56 -3.89 1.88
N GLU A 185 -13.49 -3.39 2.69
CA GLU A 185 -14.91 -3.72 2.61
C GLU A 185 -15.49 -3.33 1.24
N SER A 186 -15.17 -2.12 0.77
CA SER A 186 -15.65 -1.62 -0.51
C SER A 186 -15.02 -2.32 -1.71
N ILE A 187 -13.77 -2.77 -1.61
CA ILE A 187 -13.09 -3.51 -2.68
C ILE A 187 -13.59 -4.94 -2.74
N ILE A 188 -13.66 -5.65 -1.61
CA ILE A 188 -14.09 -7.05 -1.54
C ILE A 188 -15.53 -7.20 -2.05
N ASP A 189 -16.43 -6.29 -1.67
CA ASP A 189 -17.84 -6.29 -2.11
C ASP A 189 -17.99 -6.21 -3.65
N ARG A 190 -17.07 -5.51 -4.33
CA ARG A 190 -17.08 -5.35 -5.79
C ARG A 190 -16.25 -6.40 -6.54
N CYS A 191 -15.57 -7.31 -5.83
CA CYS A 191 -14.79 -8.39 -6.42
C CYS A 191 -15.64 -9.63 -6.69
N SER A 192 -15.51 -10.22 -7.87
CA SER A 192 -16.11 -11.51 -8.22
C SER A 192 -15.10 -12.67 -8.19
N HIS A 193 -13.81 -12.34 -8.21
CA HIS A 193 -12.71 -13.30 -8.22
C HIS A 193 -11.62 -12.86 -7.25
N THR A 194 -10.73 -13.81 -6.93
CA THR A 194 -9.51 -13.57 -6.16
C THR A 194 -8.37 -14.38 -6.75
N LEU A 195 -7.13 -14.00 -6.41
CA LEU A 195 -5.95 -14.81 -6.66
C LEU A 195 -5.66 -15.68 -5.45
N ILE A 196 -5.20 -16.92 -5.69
CA ILE A 196 -4.71 -17.83 -4.66
C ILE A 196 -3.27 -18.25 -4.97
N GLY A 197 -2.48 -18.37 -3.92
CA GLY A 197 -1.10 -18.82 -3.98
C GLY A 197 -0.14 -17.87 -4.67
N ALA A 198 1.12 -18.27 -4.70
CA ALA A 198 2.18 -17.51 -5.37
C ALA A 198 1.99 -17.48 -6.89
N ALA A 199 1.47 -18.55 -7.49
CA ALA A 199 1.21 -18.64 -8.93
C ALA A 199 0.08 -17.73 -9.42
N GLY A 200 -0.66 -17.07 -8.51
CA GLY A 200 -1.72 -16.15 -8.88
C GLY A 200 -2.89 -16.82 -9.60
N LYS A 201 -3.26 -18.03 -9.18
CA LYS A 201 -4.39 -18.73 -9.79
C LYS A 201 -5.69 -17.99 -9.48
N ARG A 202 -6.39 -17.56 -10.52
CA ARG A 202 -7.69 -16.88 -10.39
C ARG A 202 -8.80 -17.87 -10.10
N VAL A 203 -9.56 -17.60 -9.03
CA VAL A 203 -10.71 -18.40 -8.59
C VAL A 203 -11.88 -17.48 -8.24
N PRO A 204 -13.14 -17.97 -8.27
CA PRO A 204 -14.27 -17.18 -7.78
C PRO A 204 -14.08 -16.77 -6.32
N LEU A 205 -14.38 -15.54 -5.99
CA LEU A 205 -14.44 -15.05 -4.61
C LEU A 205 -15.78 -15.47 -4.01
N THR A 206 -15.76 -16.52 -3.21
CA THR A 206 -16.94 -17.02 -2.51
C THR A 206 -17.22 -16.21 -1.25
N GLU A 207 -18.47 -16.23 -0.76
CA GLU A 207 -18.87 -15.61 0.50
C GLU A 207 -17.96 -16.03 1.66
N LYS A 208 -17.64 -17.33 1.76
CA LYS A 208 -16.72 -17.86 2.77
C LYS A 208 -15.32 -17.21 2.71
N LEU A 209 -14.80 -16.94 1.50
CA LEU A 209 -13.50 -16.28 1.34
C LEU A 209 -13.59 -14.79 1.67
N SER A 210 -14.69 -14.14 1.29
CA SER A 210 -14.97 -12.76 1.67
C SER A 210 -15.01 -12.59 3.19
N ASP A 211 -15.73 -13.47 3.89
CA ASP A 211 -15.82 -13.47 5.36
C ASP A 211 -14.44 -13.68 6.01
N LEU A 212 -13.64 -14.61 5.48
CA LEU A 212 -12.27 -14.84 5.94
C LEU A 212 -11.43 -13.54 5.84
N LEU A 213 -11.47 -12.89 4.67
CA LEU A 213 -10.73 -11.66 4.42
C LEU A 213 -11.20 -10.51 5.33
N LEU A 214 -12.52 -10.33 5.48
CA LEU A 214 -13.08 -9.28 6.32
C LEU A 214 -12.77 -9.51 7.80
N LYS A 215 -12.77 -10.75 8.26
CA LYS A 215 -12.35 -11.10 9.61
C LYS A 215 -10.90 -10.68 9.86
N GLU A 216 -9.99 -10.96 8.94
CA GLU A 216 -8.58 -10.56 9.06
C GLU A 216 -8.41 -9.03 9.03
N VAL A 217 -9.20 -8.32 8.22
CA VAL A 217 -9.20 -6.84 8.25
C VAL A 217 -9.51 -6.31 9.64
N VAL A 218 -10.51 -6.90 10.33
CA VAL A 218 -10.86 -6.53 11.71
C VAL A 218 -9.72 -6.88 12.68
N GLU A 219 -9.10 -8.05 12.54
CA GLU A 219 -7.98 -8.48 13.39
C GLU A 219 -6.77 -7.54 13.24
N TYR A 220 -6.41 -7.14 12.01
CA TYR A 220 -5.35 -6.17 11.80
C TYR A 220 -5.73 -4.78 12.34
N GLY A 221 -6.98 -4.36 12.19
CA GLY A 221 -7.49 -3.12 12.78
C GLY A 221 -7.35 -3.12 14.31
N ASN A 222 -7.66 -4.23 14.97
CA ASN A 222 -7.50 -4.40 16.42
C ASN A 222 -6.03 -4.34 16.88
N ARG A 223 -5.09 -4.68 15.97
CA ARG A 223 -3.64 -4.51 16.18
C ARG A 223 -3.14 -3.10 15.86
N GLY A 224 -4.02 -2.17 15.54
CA GLY A 224 -3.69 -0.79 15.20
C GLY A 224 -3.20 -0.59 13.76
N LEU A 225 -3.34 -1.58 12.88
CA LEU A 225 -2.96 -1.45 11.48
C LEU A 225 -4.09 -0.80 10.67
N ARG A 226 -3.72 0.12 9.80
CA ARG A 226 -4.57 0.59 8.71
C ARG A 226 -4.46 -0.38 7.55
N VAL A 227 -5.57 -0.96 7.11
CA VAL A 227 -5.58 -1.96 6.04
C VAL A 227 -6.11 -1.34 4.75
N ILE A 228 -5.44 -1.66 3.63
CA ILE A 228 -5.85 -1.30 2.27
C ILE A 228 -5.94 -2.57 1.45
N ALA A 229 -7.00 -2.69 0.65
CA ALA A 229 -7.15 -3.75 -0.33
C ALA A 229 -6.63 -3.32 -1.71
N LEU A 230 -6.06 -4.27 -2.42
CA LEU A 230 -5.59 -4.13 -3.78
C LEU A 230 -6.38 -5.07 -4.70
N ALA A 231 -6.79 -4.57 -5.86
CA ALA A 231 -7.56 -5.30 -6.86
C ALA A 231 -7.18 -4.90 -8.28
N SER A 232 -7.57 -5.70 -9.26
CA SER A 232 -7.38 -5.39 -10.67
C SER A 232 -8.52 -5.89 -11.55
N ILE A 233 -8.63 -5.32 -12.75
CA ILE A 233 -9.42 -5.86 -13.86
C ILE A 233 -8.47 -5.97 -15.05
N ASP A 234 -8.26 -7.19 -15.55
CA ASP A 234 -7.20 -7.48 -16.53
C ASP A 234 -7.48 -6.92 -17.93
N ASP A 235 -8.74 -6.83 -18.35
CA ASP A 235 -9.10 -6.25 -19.65
C ASP A 235 -10.38 -5.43 -19.57
N VAL A 236 -10.22 -4.13 -19.65
CA VAL A 236 -11.32 -3.15 -19.76
C VAL A 236 -11.36 -2.47 -21.13
N SER A 237 -10.61 -2.97 -22.12
CA SER A 237 -10.43 -2.31 -23.45
C SER A 237 -11.73 -2.07 -24.19
N LYS A 238 -12.75 -2.89 -23.95
CA LYS A 238 -14.07 -2.80 -24.58
C LYS A 238 -15.11 -2.08 -23.71
N SER A 239 -14.73 -1.62 -22.53
CA SER A 239 -15.68 -0.94 -21.64
C SER A 239 -16.08 0.44 -22.18
N PRO A 240 -17.36 0.75 -22.34
CA PRO A 240 -17.81 2.08 -22.71
C PRO A 240 -17.51 3.14 -21.63
N LEU A 241 -17.21 2.68 -20.41
CA LEU A 241 -16.92 3.54 -19.25
C LEU A 241 -15.47 4.04 -19.22
N LEU A 242 -14.63 3.70 -20.21
CA LEU A 242 -13.25 4.23 -20.30
C LEU A 242 -13.20 5.75 -20.51
N SER A 243 -14.29 6.35 -21.00
CA SER A 243 -14.48 7.80 -21.13
C SER A 243 -15.22 8.42 -19.95
N ALA A 244 -15.42 7.68 -18.86
CA ALA A 244 -16.10 8.13 -17.66
C ALA A 244 -15.49 9.43 -17.10
N LYS A 245 -16.34 10.36 -16.68
CA LYS A 245 -15.93 11.68 -16.15
C LYS A 245 -16.47 11.96 -14.74
N SER A 246 -17.37 11.10 -14.23
CA SER A 246 -17.95 11.26 -12.89
C SER A 246 -17.59 10.08 -11.97
N THR A 247 -17.60 10.34 -10.66
CA THR A 247 -17.31 9.31 -9.63
C THR A 247 -18.32 8.15 -9.66
N GLU A 248 -19.57 8.41 -10.02
CA GLU A 248 -20.61 7.39 -10.19
C GLU A 248 -20.27 6.42 -11.34
N GLN A 249 -19.80 6.98 -12.47
CA GLN A 249 -19.34 6.18 -13.60
C GLN A 249 -18.09 5.36 -13.26
N TYR A 250 -17.17 5.90 -12.43
CA TYR A 250 -16.01 5.16 -11.95
C TYR A 250 -16.42 3.94 -11.11
N ALA A 251 -17.42 4.09 -10.24
CA ALA A 251 -17.96 2.99 -9.45
C ALA A 251 -18.55 1.87 -10.32
N GLN A 252 -19.15 2.22 -11.47
CA GLN A 252 -19.65 1.25 -12.44
C GLN A 252 -18.52 0.53 -13.20
N LEU A 253 -17.41 1.21 -13.45
CA LEU A 253 -16.23 0.60 -14.07
C LEU A 253 -15.55 -0.40 -13.11
N GLU A 254 -15.52 -0.09 -11.83
CA GLU A 254 -14.91 -0.89 -10.77
C GLU A 254 -15.85 -2.01 -10.27
N GLN A 255 -16.32 -2.86 -11.18
CA GLN A 255 -17.16 -4.02 -10.87
C GLN A 255 -16.52 -5.31 -11.38
N ASN A 256 -16.87 -6.43 -10.76
CA ASN A 256 -16.36 -7.76 -11.13
C ASN A 256 -14.84 -7.84 -11.08
N MET A 257 -14.24 -7.16 -10.12
CA MET A 257 -12.80 -7.08 -9.95
C MET A 257 -12.21 -8.43 -9.50
N THR A 258 -10.91 -8.58 -9.67
CA THR A 258 -10.11 -9.64 -9.05
C THR A 258 -9.39 -9.06 -7.83
N PHE A 259 -9.72 -9.58 -6.66
CA PHE A 259 -9.02 -9.26 -5.41
C PHE A 259 -7.61 -9.86 -5.44
N LEU A 260 -6.59 -9.06 -5.12
CA LEU A 260 -5.19 -9.47 -5.14
C LEU A 260 -4.65 -9.74 -3.73
N GLY A 261 -4.97 -8.88 -2.78
CA GLY A 261 -4.50 -8.98 -1.41
C GLY A 261 -4.73 -7.73 -0.58
N LEU A 262 -4.25 -7.79 0.65
CA LEU A 262 -4.31 -6.71 1.63
C LEU A 262 -2.90 -6.21 1.96
N VAL A 263 -2.81 -4.94 2.30
CA VAL A 263 -1.60 -4.31 2.83
C VAL A 263 -1.94 -3.66 4.17
N GLY A 264 -1.29 -4.12 5.22
CA GLY A 264 -1.41 -3.57 6.57
C GLY A 264 -0.30 -2.55 6.83
N MET A 265 -0.69 -1.36 7.28
CA MET A 265 0.19 -0.22 7.51
C MET A 265 0.13 0.22 8.96
N LEU A 266 1.26 0.69 9.48
CA LEU A 266 1.41 1.28 10.80
C LEU A 266 1.72 2.77 10.65
N ASP A 267 1.12 3.58 11.55
CA ASP A 267 1.37 5.02 11.71
C ASP A 267 2.29 5.25 12.91
#